data_36203313b0e4793ae916c6c3f525c22f
#
_entry.id   36203313b0e4793ae916c6c3f525c22f
#
_cell.length_a   1.000
_cell.length_b   1.000
_cell.length_c   1.000
_cell.angle_alpha   90.00
_cell.angle_beta   90.00
_cell.angle_gamma   90.00
#
_symmetry.space_group_name_H-M   'P 1'
#
loop_
_entity.id
_entity.type
_entity.pdbx_description
1 polymer ?
#
loop_
_entity_poly.entity_id
_entity_poly.type
_entity_poly.pdbx_seq_one_letter_code
_entity_poly.pdbx_strand_id
1 'polypeptide(L)'
;MAGIGTKNSVCSGHGGFPSRPPAEAVDFFTVNGIPVLVDGNAYPAHTDGNSRHPGNALSSRPWFTIGGQAVVCEGDPVSCGSTVTSGDASFDVG
;
A
#
# COMPACT_ATOMS: atom_id res chain seq x y z
N MET A 1 -0.56 -16.37 -3.28
CA MET A 1 -0.86 -15.79 -1.97
C MET A 1 0.11 -14.65 -1.70
N ALA A 2 -0.34 -13.60 -1.04
CA ALA A 2 0.48 -12.44 -0.74
C ALA A 2 0.19 -11.93 0.66
N GLY A 3 1.21 -11.39 1.33
CA GLY A 3 1.05 -10.79 2.64
C GLY A 3 0.21 -9.52 2.58
N ILE A 4 -0.64 -9.31 3.59
CA ILE A 4 -1.49 -8.12 3.65
C ILE A 4 -0.64 -6.86 3.79
N GLY A 5 -1.00 -5.81 3.05
CA GLY A 5 -0.34 -4.51 3.18
C GLY A 5 -0.66 -3.84 4.50
N THR A 6 0.31 -3.13 5.04
CA THR A 6 0.17 -2.38 6.30
C THR A 6 0.79 -1.01 6.15
N LYS A 7 0.71 -0.20 7.20
CA LYS A 7 1.32 1.13 7.21
C LYS A 7 2.85 1.09 7.07
N ASN A 8 3.46 -0.10 7.21
CA ASN A 8 4.90 -0.28 6.99
C ASN A 8 5.23 -0.79 5.58
N SER A 9 4.23 -0.97 4.71
CA SER A 9 4.43 -1.50 3.37
C SER A 9 4.85 -0.38 2.41
N VAL A 10 6.15 -0.23 2.22
CA VAL A 10 6.69 0.83 1.35
C VAL A 10 6.36 0.56 -0.12
N CYS A 11 6.27 1.62 -0.92
CA CYS A 11 6.18 1.50 -2.37
C CYS A 11 7.57 1.28 -2.97
N SER A 12 7.63 0.75 -4.19
CA SER A 12 8.90 0.47 -4.87
C SER A 12 9.65 1.73 -5.30
N GLY A 13 8.95 2.86 -5.42
CA GLY A 13 9.49 3.98 -6.15
C GLY A 13 9.55 3.67 -7.65
N HIS A 14 10.00 4.60 -8.47
CA HIS A 14 10.23 4.39 -9.90
C HIS A 14 11.06 5.54 -10.47
N GLY A 15 11.88 5.24 -11.46
CA GLY A 15 12.77 6.24 -12.04
C GLY A 15 13.63 6.90 -10.96
N GLY A 16 13.59 8.21 -10.86
CA GLY A 16 14.25 8.98 -9.79
C GLY A 16 13.39 9.19 -8.55
N PHE A 17 12.20 8.55 -8.46
CA PHE A 17 11.28 8.70 -7.34
C PHE A 17 11.56 7.66 -6.27
N PRO A 18 11.83 8.08 -5.00
CA PRO A 18 12.21 7.14 -3.95
C PRO A 18 11.03 6.37 -3.39
N SER A 19 11.33 5.24 -2.73
CA SER A 19 10.36 4.48 -1.95
C SER A 19 9.82 5.28 -0.77
N ARG A 20 8.53 5.07 -0.44
CA ARG A 20 7.88 5.72 0.70
C ARG A 20 6.92 4.75 1.36
N PRO A 21 6.76 4.81 2.70
CA PRO A 21 5.66 4.11 3.37
C PRO A 21 4.34 4.84 3.12
N PRO A 22 3.18 4.15 3.30
CA PRO A 22 1.89 4.82 3.16
C PRO A 22 1.72 5.95 4.17
N ALA A 23 1.01 7.00 3.76
CA ALA A 23 0.62 8.08 4.64
C ALA A 23 -0.69 7.77 5.38
N GLU A 24 -1.50 6.84 4.85
CA GLU A 24 -2.80 6.47 5.39
C GLU A 24 -2.92 4.96 5.54
N ALA A 25 -3.69 4.52 6.51
CA ALA A 25 -4.09 3.13 6.70
C ALA A 25 -5.31 3.12 7.61
N VAL A 26 -6.01 1.97 7.70
CA VAL A 26 -7.21 1.89 8.55
C VAL A 26 -6.82 1.56 9.98
N ASP A 27 -7.28 2.36 10.93
CA ASP A 27 -6.89 2.24 12.34
C ASP A 27 -7.64 1.12 13.08
N PHE A 28 -8.82 0.76 12.60
CA PHE A 28 -9.70 -0.19 13.29
C PHE A 28 -9.42 -1.66 12.93
N PHE A 29 -8.45 -1.92 12.08
CA PHE A 29 -8.04 -3.29 11.75
C PHE A 29 -6.52 -3.31 11.66
N THR A 30 -5.88 -4.06 12.57
CA THR A 30 -4.42 -4.11 12.62
C THR A 30 -3.95 -5.56 12.48
N VAL A 31 -2.74 -5.72 11.92
CA VAL A 31 -2.02 -6.99 11.89
C VAL A 31 -0.71 -6.76 12.60
N ASN A 32 -0.46 -7.54 13.64
CA ASN A 32 0.71 -7.38 14.52
C ASN A 32 0.81 -5.95 15.09
N GLY A 33 -0.36 -5.34 15.38
CA GLY A 33 -0.41 -3.99 15.94
C GLY A 33 -0.23 -2.86 14.93
N ILE A 34 -0.14 -3.18 13.64
CA ILE A 34 0.09 -2.21 12.57
C ILE A 34 -1.18 -2.06 11.73
N PRO A 35 -1.69 -0.83 11.51
CA PRO A 35 -2.88 -0.62 10.68
C PRO A 35 -2.72 -1.17 9.28
N VAL A 36 -3.77 -1.78 8.72
CA VAL A 36 -3.72 -2.38 7.39
C VAL A 36 -3.99 -1.35 6.30
N LEU A 37 -3.46 -1.65 5.12
CA LEU A 37 -3.59 -0.84 3.93
C LEU A 37 -4.77 -1.31 3.10
N VAL A 38 -5.63 -0.38 2.67
CA VAL A 38 -6.78 -0.68 1.81
C VAL A 38 -6.75 0.19 0.56
N ASP A 39 -7.56 -0.21 -0.42
CA ASP A 39 -7.68 0.49 -1.69
C ASP A 39 -7.99 1.97 -1.47
N GLY A 40 -7.26 2.85 -2.15
CA GLY A 40 -7.43 4.29 -2.03
C GLY A 40 -6.57 4.95 -0.95
N ASN A 41 -5.92 4.18 -0.06
CA ASN A 41 -5.02 4.79 0.92
C ASN A 41 -3.86 5.51 0.23
N ALA A 42 -3.57 6.73 0.69
CA ALA A 42 -2.56 7.56 0.06
C ALA A 42 -1.15 7.16 0.46
N TYR A 43 -0.24 7.20 -0.51
CA TYR A 43 1.20 7.27 -0.27
C TYR A 43 1.60 8.74 -0.35
N PRO A 44 2.58 9.18 0.45
CA PRO A 44 3.01 10.58 0.39
C PRO A 44 3.63 10.88 -0.97
N ALA A 45 3.52 12.13 -1.39
CA ALA A 45 4.13 12.57 -2.63
C ALA A 45 5.65 12.38 -2.57
N HIS A 46 6.24 11.93 -3.69
CA HIS A 46 7.68 11.81 -3.82
C HIS A 46 8.15 12.61 -5.06
N THR A 47 9.44 12.91 -5.09
CA THR A 47 10.01 13.74 -6.13
C THR A 47 11.35 13.19 -6.61
N ASP A 48 11.63 13.37 -7.90
CA ASP A 48 12.94 13.09 -8.49
C ASP A 48 13.82 14.35 -8.59
N GLY A 49 13.35 15.47 -8.02
CA GLY A 49 14.02 16.76 -8.13
C GLY A 49 13.43 17.66 -9.20
N ASN A 50 12.69 17.12 -10.16
CA ASN A 50 12.08 17.86 -11.26
C ASN A 50 10.57 17.86 -11.22
N SER A 51 9.96 16.74 -10.78
CA SER A 51 8.52 16.63 -10.67
C SER A 51 8.15 15.95 -9.38
N ARG A 52 6.92 16.11 -8.96
CA ARG A 52 6.39 15.57 -7.72
C ARG A 52 4.99 15.04 -7.97
N HIS A 53 4.69 13.84 -7.43
CA HIS A 53 3.36 13.29 -7.53
C HIS A 53 3.02 12.43 -6.31
N PRO A 54 1.75 12.41 -5.90
CA PRO A 54 1.24 11.47 -4.92
C PRO A 54 0.84 10.17 -5.59
N GLY A 55 0.50 9.16 -4.81
CA GLY A 55 -0.04 7.90 -5.30
C GLY A 55 -1.05 7.33 -4.31
N ASN A 56 -1.92 6.47 -4.81
CA ASN A 56 -2.89 5.76 -3.99
C ASN A 56 -2.73 4.26 -4.23
N ALA A 57 -2.78 3.49 -3.14
CA ALA A 57 -2.73 2.05 -3.24
C ALA A 57 -3.97 1.52 -3.94
N LEU A 58 -3.80 0.51 -4.80
CA LEU A 58 -4.88 -0.10 -5.56
C LEU A 58 -4.93 -1.59 -5.23
N SER A 59 -6.12 -2.07 -4.85
CA SER A 59 -6.29 -3.47 -4.50
C SER A 59 -6.47 -4.36 -5.72
N SER A 60 -5.93 -5.59 -5.65
CA SER A 60 -6.22 -6.64 -6.62
C SER A 60 -7.12 -7.73 -6.02
N ARG A 61 -7.65 -7.52 -4.81
CA ARG A 61 -8.44 -8.52 -4.07
C ARG A 61 -9.78 -7.98 -3.64
N PRO A 62 -10.72 -7.75 -4.58
CA PRO A 62 -12.00 -7.10 -4.26
C PRO A 62 -12.92 -7.93 -3.37
N TRP A 63 -12.63 -9.22 -3.18
CA TRP A 63 -13.44 -10.11 -2.34
C TRP A 63 -13.15 -9.97 -0.84
N PHE A 64 -12.09 -9.30 -0.44
CA PHE A 64 -11.75 -9.11 0.96
C PHE A 64 -11.76 -7.62 1.27
N THR A 65 -12.80 -7.16 1.97
CA THR A 65 -12.96 -5.74 2.28
C THR A 65 -12.88 -5.50 3.78
N ILE A 66 -12.40 -4.32 4.14
CA ILE A 66 -12.34 -3.83 5.51
C ILE A 66 -12.93 -2.43 5.49
N GLY A 67 -14.04 -2.24 6.20
CA GLY A 67 -14.72 -0.95 6.21
C GLY A 67 -15.25 -0.54 4.83
N GLY A 68 -15.55 -1.52 3.96
CA GLY A 68 -16.06 -1.25 2.61
C GLY A 68 -14.98 -1.06 1.55
N GLN A 69 -13.70 -1.14 1.93
CA GLN A 69 -12.58 -0.99 1.00
C GLN A 69 -11.81 -2.30 0.90
N ALA A 70 -11.43 -2.68 -0.33
CA ALA A 70 -10.68 -3.91 -0.55
C ALA A 70 -9.25 -3.79 0.00
N VAL A 71 -8.73 -4.88 0.58
CA VAL A 71 -7.37 -4.89 1.14
C VAL A 71 -6.33 -4.81 0.02
N VAL A 72 -5.21 -4.16 0.33
CA VAL A 72 -4.03 -4.08 -0.53
C VAL A 72 -2.98 -5.03 0.01
N CYS A 73 -2.32 -5.73 -0.87
CA CYS A 73 -1.31 -6.73 -0.51
C CYS A 73 0.01 -6.44 -1.22
N GLU A 74 1.04 -7.15 -0.78
CA GLU A 74 2.35 -7.11 -1.45
C GLU A 74 2.18 -7.42 -2.94
N GLY A 75 2.81 -6.62 -3.79
CA GLY A 75 2.73 -6.75 -5.24
C GLY A 75 1.63 -5.93 -5.89
N ASP A 76 0.71 -5.38 -5.11
CA ASP A 76 -0.37 -4.55 -5.66
C ASP A 76 0.17 -3.21 -6.18
N PRO A 77 -0.46 -2.63 -7.21
CA PRO A 77 0.03 -1.38 -7.79
C PRO A 77 -0.29 -0.16 -6.92
N VAL A 78 0.52 0.87 -7.09
CA VAL A 78 0.24 2.22 -6.62
C VAL A 78 -0.04 3.07 -7.86
N SER A 79 -1.04 3.95 -7.79
CA SER A 79 -1.52 4.68 -8.96
C SER A 79 -0.45 5.53 -9.66
N CYS A 80 0.63 5.86 -8.98
CA CYS A 80 1.73 6.63 -9.57
C CYS A 80 2.70 5.79 -10.41
N GLY A 81 2.49 4.47 -10.49
CA GLY A 81 3.38 3.56 -11.22
C GLY A 81 4.29 2.72 -10.35
N SER A 82 4.28 2.95 -9.03
CA SER A 82 4.99 2.10 -8.07
C SER A 82 4.20 0.83 -7.79
N THR A 83 4.81 -0.07 -7.00
CA THR A 83 4.13 -1.25 -6.44
C THR A 83 4.36 -1.30 -4.94
N VAL A 84 3.47 -1.99 -4.23
CA VAL A 84 3.64 -2.29 -2.81
C VAL A 84 4.67 -3.41 -2.70
N THR A 85 5.83 -3.12 -2.10
CA THR A 85 6.97 -4.05 -2.14
C THR A 85 6.99 -5.04 -1.00
N SER A 86 6.21 -4.81 0.05
CA SER A 86 6.21 -5.70 1.21
C SER A 86 4.82 -5.83 1.81
N GLY A 87 4.58 -6.93 2.50
CA GLY A 87 3.36 -7.18 3.22
C GLY A 87 3.68 -7.96 4.48
N ASP A 88 2.68 -8.16 5.35
CA ASP A 88 2.85 -8.96 6.55
C ASP A 88 2.53 -10.42 6.23
N ALA A 89 3.56 -11.26 6.20
CA ALA A 89 3.43 -12.66 5.82
C ALA A 89 2.64 -13.49 6.86
N SER A 90 2.42 -12.96 8.06
CA SER A 90 1.59 -13.63 9.06
C SER A 90 0.11 -13.58 8.70
N PHE A 91 -0.28 -12.78 7.74
CA PHE A 91 -1.66 -12.66 7.25
C PHE A 91 -1.65 -12.67 5.71
N ASP A 92 -1.70 -13.86 5.13
CA ASP A 92 -1.74 -14.03 3.68
C ASP A 92 -3.17 -13.93 3.15
N VAL A 93 -3.33 -13.23 2.04
CA VAL A 93 -4.59 -13.09 1.33
C VAL A 93 -4.47 -13.83 0.00
N GLY A 94 -5.25 -14.87 -0.14
CA GLY A 94 -5.21 -15.76 -1.31
C GLY A 94 -5.93 -15.26 -2.54
#